data_b60291b89216a6a827a0c65ae1fc00bf
#
_entry.id   b60291b89216a6a827a0c65ae1fc00bf
#
_cell.length_a   1.000
_cell.length_b   1.000
_cell.length_c   1.000
_cell.angle_alpha   90.00
_cell.angle_beta   90.00
_cell.angle_gamma   90.00
#
_symmetry.space_group_name_H-M   'P 1'
#
loop_
_entity.id
_entity.type
_entity.pdbx_description
1 polymer ?
#
loop_
_entity_poly.entity_id
_entity_poly.type
_entity_poly.pdbx_seq_one_letter_code
_entity_poly.pdbx_strand_id
1 'polypeptide(L)'
;MASLQNIQAETGIISTLIVHPDFISLNDKLKAEHFSIVANKILFSVIKSLYENGVTNIDEFNLNSKIEGTEEYKEIFENINLQEIVQDSPYVARDSPSEYKVLAGEILQAAFKRKLLNTLKSLERECQEDNVQLGLLQNKIYDRINNMADEFLTNDNEGLIGEKIEGVYKEIIKRAQNGGGIPSKFPTLNEYVTYEKGELVIFSAKRKVGKSVLLMNEAVHKARNGINVLYLDSEMSTLGWTERVLALISDVSIKKIKLQKFDSKEEEQKVLNAIEVLKKMPLIHINNPAWTIDTLEATIKKWDNKIGIDLIIMDYIKAPDTDDAYVELGKITNFLKNKIAVGMDKPVIA
;
A
#
# COMPACT_ATOMS: atom_id res chain seq x y z
N MET A 1 -0.89 2.79 29.69
CA MET A 1 -0.58 1.79 28.65
C MET A 1 -1.88 1.52 27.90
N ALA A 2 -1.91 1.68 26.58
CA ALA A 2 -3.10 1.31 25.82
C ALA A 2 -3.33 -0.21 25.99
N SER A 3 -4.53 -0.62 26.38
CA SER A 3 -4.86 -2.02 26.62
C SER A 3 -4.70 -2.83 25.34
N LEU A 4 -3.93 -3.93 25.42
CA LEU A 4 -3.80 -4.91 24.32
C LEU A 4 -5.04 -5.83 24.25
N GLN A 5 -5.97 -5.66 25.18
CA GLN A 5 -7.22 -6.39 25.30
C GLN A 5 -8.34 -5.40 25.49
N ASN A 6 -9.45 -5.62 24.84
CA ASN A 6 -10.69 -4.86 25.06
C ASN A 6 -11.81 -5.84 25.42
N ILE A 7 -11.80 -6.26 26.67
CA ILE A 7 -12.76 -7.25 27.20
C ILE A 7 -14.21 -6.76 27.02
N GLN A 8 -14.46 -5.47 27.24
CA GLN A 8 -15.80 -4.90 27.09
C GLN A 8 -16.30 -4.97 25.64
N ALA A 9 -15.43 -4.66 24.67
CA ALA A 9 -15.79 -4.79 23.26
C ALA A 9 -16.01 -6.26 22.87
N GLU A 10 -15.19 -7.18 23.36
CA GLU A 10 -15.34 -8.62 23.09
C GLU A 10 -16.66 -9.15 23.65
N THR A 11 -16.97 -8.85 24.91
CA THR A 11 -18.26 -9.24 25.52
C THR A 11 -19.43 -8.60 24.78
N GLY A 12 -19.33 -7.31 24.43
CA GLY A 12 -20.36 -6.61 23.67
C GLY A 12 -20.63 -7.25 22.29
N ILE A 13 -19.61 -7.67 21.57
CA ILE A 13 -19.76 -8.37 20.29
C ILE A 13 -20.43 -9.73 20.48
N ILE A 14 -19.97 -10.55 21.43
CA ILE A 14 -20.56 -11.87 21.68
C ILE A 14 -22.03 -11.74 22.06
N SER A 15 -22.35 -10.85 22.99
CA SER A 15 -23.74 -10.61 23.40
C SER A 15 -24.61 -10.10 22.24
N THR A 16 -24.07 -9.20 21.42
CA THR A 16 -24.75 -8.72 20.21
C THR A 16 -25.04 -9.85 19.23
N LEU A 17 -24.07 -10.73 18.98
CA LEU A 17 -24.25 -11.85 18.06
C LEU A 17 -25.17 -12.97 18.59
N ILE A 18 -25.35 -13.09 19.89
CA ILE A 18 -26.36 -13.97 20.48
C ILE A 18 -27.74 -13.42 20.19
N VAL A 19 -27.96 -12.10 20.31
CA VAL A 19 -29.26 -11.44 20.08
C VAL A 19 -29.56 -11.22 18.61
N HIS A 20 -28.53 -10.79 17.84
CA HIS A 20 -28.57 -10.43 16.42
C HIS A 20 -27.49 -11.19 15.62
N PRO A 21 -27.69 -12.50 15.37
CA PRO A 21 -26.69 -13.32 14.67
C PRO A 21 -26.34 -12.82 13.24
N ASP A 22 -27.29 -12.16 12.58
CA ASP A 22 -27.15 -11.58 11.24
C ASP A 22 -26.10 -10.48 11.18
N PHE A 23 -25.77 -9.82 12.30
CA PHE A 23 -24.71 -8.80 12.35
C PHE A 23 -23.31 -9.37 12.08
N ILE A 24 -23.14 -10.68 12.14
CA ILE A 24 -21.86 -11.33 11.80
C ILE A 24 -21.44 -11.03 10.36
N SER A 25 -22.41 -10.83 9.47
CA SER A 25 -22.17 -10.48 8.07
C SER A 25 -21.78 -9.02 7.85
N LEU A 26 -21.89 -8.16 8.87
CA LEU A 26 -21.56 -6.73 8.75
C LEU A 26 -20.06 -6.43 8.80
N ASN A 27 -19.23 -7.40 9.18
CA ASN A 27 -17.77 -7.24 9.24
C ASN A 27 -17.04 -8.57 8.96
N ASP A 28 -16.77 -8.83 7.69
CA ASP A 28 -16.09 -10.05 7.22
C ASP A 28 -14.64 -10.18 7.72
N LYS A 29 -14.04 -9.08 8.17
CA LYS A 29 -12.66 -9.09 8.69
C LYS A 29 -12.56 -9.53 10.13
N LEU A 30 -13.65 -9.47 10.90
CA LEU A 30 -13.62 -9.95 12.27
C LEU A 30 -13.57 -11.47 12.29
N LYS A 31 -12.52 -12.02 12.88
CA LYS A 31 -12.27 -13.45 12.99
C LYS A 31 -12.10 -13.85 14.45
N ALA A 32 -12.31 -15.13 14.73
CA ALA A 32 -12.12 -15.67 16.07
C ALA A 32 -10.73 -15.39 16.67
N GLU A 33 -9.69 -15.43 15.85
CA GLU A 33 -8.31 -15.17 16.28
C GLU A 33 -8.06 -13.73 16.78
N HIS A 34 -8.98 -12.80 16.49
CA HIS A 34 -8.89 -11.41 16.93
C HIS A 34 -9.33 -11.22 18.38
N PHE A 35 -10.01 -12.21 18.97
CA PHE A 35 -10.40 -12.17 20.38
C PHE A 35 -9.23 -12.54 21.29
N SER A 36 -9.12 -11.85 22.43
CA SER A 36 -8.07 -12.11 23.42
C SER A 36 -8.48 -13.16 24.44
N ILE A 37 -9.79 -13.27 24.71
CA ILE A 37 -10.36 -14.25 25.65
C ILE A 37 -10.69 -15.53 24.89
N VAL A 38 -10.12 -16.65 25.33
CA VAL A 38 -10.29 -17.94 24.65
C VAL A 38 -11.77 -18.35 24.56
N ALA A 39 -12.54 -18.14 25.63
CA ALA A 39 -13.99 -18.41 25.62
C ALA A 39 -14.74 -17.57 24.55
N ASN A 40 -14.42 -16.27 24.44
CA ASN A 40 -15.03 -15.40 23.43
C ASN A 40 -14.63 -15.80 22.00
N LYS A 41 -13.37 -16.24 21.82
CA LYS A 41 -12.89 -16.79 20.53
C LYS A 41 -13.71 -18.00 20.11
N ILE A 42 -13.97 -18.92 21.03
CA ILE A 42 -14.76 -20.14 20.78
C ILE A 42 -16.22 -19.77 20.53
N LEU A 43 -16.82 -18.92 21.37
CA LEU A 43 -18.21 -18.47 21.20
C LEU A 43 -18.41 -17.80 19.84
N PHE A 44 -17.50 -16.91 19.42
CA PHE A 44 -17.57 -16.30 18.09
C PHE A 44 -17.57 -17.35 16.98
N SER A 45 -16.64 -18.33 17.05
CA SER A 45 -16.56 -19.42 16.06
C SER A 45 -17.84 -20.28 16.03
N VAL A 46 -18.37 -20.60 17.20
CA VAL A 46 -19.61 -21.42 17.34
C VAL A 46 -20.81 -20.66 16.79
N ILE A 47 -21.01 -19.39 17.21
CA ILE A 47 -22.12 -18.56 16.72
C ILE A 47 -22.04 -18.39 15.20
N LYS A 48 -20.85 -18.13 14.67
CA LYS A 48 -20.62 -18.03 13.22
C LYS A 48 -21.02 -19.31 12.50
N SER A 49 -20.57 -20.46 12.99
CA SER A 49 -20.92 -21.76 12.42
C SER A 49 -22.43 -22.05 12.51
N LEU A 50 -23.09 -21.70 13.60
CA LEU A 50 -24.54 -21.85 13.75
C LEU A 50 -25.28 -20.99 12.73
N TYR A 51 -24.92 -19.72 12.61
CA TYR A 51 -25.52 -18.79 11.64
C TYR A 51 -25.33 -19.25 10.20
N GLU A 52 -24.12 -19.66 9.81
CA GLU A 52 -23.80 -20.20 8.47
C GLU A 52 -24.60 -21.48 8.16
N ASN A 53 -25.00 -22.24 9.18
CA ASN A 53 -25.88 -23.41 9.03
C ASN A 53 -27.40 -23.06 9.13
N GLY A 54 -27.74 -21.78 9.09
CA GLY A 54 -29.14 -21.30 9.05
C GLY A 54 -29.83 -21.19 10.41
N VAL A 55 -29.08 -21.28 11.52
CA VAL A 55 -29.65 -21.07 12.88
C VAL A 55 -29.70 -19.57 13.15
N THR A 56 -30.92 -19.05 13.26
CA THR A 56 -31.14 -17.60 13.48
C THR A 56 -31.47 -17.26 14.93
N ASN A 57 -31.71 -18.25 15.79
CA ASN A 57 -31.94 -18.07 17.22
C ASN A 57 -30.80 -18.78 17.98
N ILE A 58 -29.92 -18.01 18.59
CA ILE A 58 -28.80 -18.54 19.38
C ILE A 58 -29.25 -18.65 20.84
N ASP A 59 -29.35 -19.88 21.31
CA ASP A 59 -29.76 -20.20 22.70
C ASP A 59 -28.70 -21.10 23.36
N GLU A 60 -28.91 -21.35 24.66
CA GLU A 60 -28.01 -22.19 25.46
C GLU A 60 -27.86 -23.60 24.85
N PHE A 61 -29.00 -24.18 24.39
CA PHE A 61 -29.00 -25.54 23.83
C PHE A 61 -28.13 -25.64 22.57
N ASN A 62 -28.27 -24.68 21.65
CA ASN A 62 -27.48 -24.63 20.41
C ASN A 62 -25.98 -24.43 20.68
N LEU A 63 -25.63 -23.57 21.65
CA LEU A 63 -24.26 -23.34 22.06
C LEU A 63 -23.67 -24.58 22.73
N ASN A 64 -24.38 -25.17 23.73
CA ASN A 64 -23.93 -26.37 24.43
C ASN A 64 -23.70 -27.53 23.46
N SER A 65 -24.63 -27.77 22.54
CA SER A 65 -24.54 -28.86 21.58
C SER A 65 -23.25 -28.79 20.71
N LYS A 66 -22.83 -27.58 20.36
CA LYS A 66 -21.59 -27.38 19.57
C LYS A 66 -20.34 -27.45 20.43
N ILE A 67 -20.38 -26.92 21.66
CA ILE A 67 -19.23 -26.91 22.58
C ILE A 67 -18.96 -28.33 23.08
N GLU A 68 -20.00 -29.08 23.47
CA GLU A 68 -19.87 -30.46 23.91
C GLU A 68 -19.39 -31.42 22.81
N GLY A 69 -19.59 -31.07 21.55
CA GLY A 69 -19.11 -31.83 20.41
C GLY A 69 -17.58 -31.79 20.22
N THR A 70 -16.87 -30.94 20.98
CA THR A 70 -15.40 -30.77 20.85
C THR A 70 -14.76 -30.84 22.22
N GLU A 71 -13.91 -31.83 22.47
CA GLU A 71 -13.28 -32.05 23.78
C GLU A 71 -12.48 -30.84 24.28
N GLU A 72 -11.73 -30.15 23.39
CA GLU A 72 -10.97 -28.97 23.75
C GLU A 72 -11.86 -27.81 24.24
N TYR A 73 -13.10 -27.72 23.75
CA TYR A 73 -14.03 -26.67 24.13
C TYR A 73 -14.69 -26.97 25.49
N LYS A 74 -14.99 -28.24 25.76
CA LYS A 74 -15.54 -28.67 27.03
C LYS A 74 -14.66 -28.25 28.21
N GLU A 75 -13.35 -28.51 28.13
CA GLU A 75 -12.43 -28.20 29.19
C GLU A 75 -12.41 -26.68 29.52
N ILE A 76 -12.51 -25.84 28.48
CA ILE A 76 -12.54 -24.39 28.65
C ILE A 76 -13.82 -23.88 29.24
N PHE A 77 -14.95 -24.52 28.87
CA PHE A 77 -16.29 -24.12 29.32
C PHE A 77 -16.75 -24.85 30.62
N GLU A 78 -15.96 -25.72 31.20
CA GLU A 78 -16.32 -26.48 32.42
C GLU A 78 -16.72 -25.58 33.58
N ASN A 79 -16.14 -24.38 33.69
CA ASN A 79 -16.43 -23.39 34.72
C ASN A 79 -17.16 -22.13 34.22
N ILE A 80 -17.68 -22.15 32.98
CA ILE A 80 -18.36 -21.02 32.36
C ILE A 80 -19.85 -21.34 32.25
N ASN A 81 -20.69 -20.50 32.87
CA ASN A 81 -22.14 -20.65 32.80
C ASN A 81 -22.67 -20.04 31.49
N LEU A 82 -22.93 -20.88 30.49
CA LEU A 82 -23.49 -20.46 29.19
C LEU A 82 -24.91 -19.90 29.32
N GLN A 83 -25.70 -20.42 30.27
CA GLN A 83 -27.07 -19.94 30.55
C GLN A 83 -27.03 -18.47 30.99
N GLU A 84 -26.12 -18.12 31.87
CA GLU A 84 -25.92 -16.74 32.33
C GLU A 84 -25.53 -15.81 31.20
N ILE A 85 -24.56 -16.25 30.35
CA ILE A 85 -24.14 -15.48 29.18
C ILE A 85 -25.29 -15.18 28.23
N VAL A 86 -26.15 -16.18 27.94
CA VAL A 86 -27.29 -16.00 27.05
C VAL A 86 -28.36 -15.11 27.70
N GLN A 87 -28.65 -15.28 28.99
CA GLN A 87 -29.63 -14.48 29.73
C GLN A 87 -29.20 -13.01 29.87
N ASP A 88 -27.92 -12.74 30.03
CA ASP A 88 -27.40 -11.38 30.19
C ASP A 88 -27.17 -10.67 28.84
N SER A 89 -27.08 -11.43 27.75
CA SER A 89 -26.80 -10.88 26.43
C SER A 89 -27.71 -9.74 25.98
N PRO A 90 -29.06 -9.79 26.19
CA PRO A 90 -29.96 -8.68 25.82
C PRO A 90 -29.65 -7.35 26.53
N TYR A 91 -29.02 -7.39 27.71
CA TYR A 91 -28.67 -6.17 28.46
C TYR A 91 -27.35 -5.55 28.02
N VAL A 92 -26.50 -6.32 27.34
CA VAL A 92 -25.17 -5.91 26.91
C VAL A 92 -25.10 -5.70 25.39
N ALA A 93 -25.97 -6.35 24.64
CA ALA A 93 -26.03 -6.30 23.18
C ALA A 93 -26.20 -4.88 22.65
N ARG A 94 -25.77 -4.68 21.42
CA ARG A 94 -25.96 -3.44 20.65
C ARG A 94 -26.98 -3.70 19.54
N ASP A 95 -28.06 -2.92 19.53
CA ASP A 95 -29.14 -3.07 18.56
C ASP A 95 -28.85 -2.36 17.22
N SER A 96 -27.81 -1.55 17.20
CA SER A 96 -27.43 -0.77 16.02
C SER A 96 -26.27 -1.40 15.27
N PRO A 97 -26.40 -1.63 13.93
CA PRO A 97 -25.30 -2.04 13.07
C PRO A 97 -24.05 -1.14 13.15
N SER A 98 -24.26 0.17 13.38
CA SER A 98 -23.16 1.13 13.53
C SER A 98 -22.38 0.92 14.82
N GLU A 99 -23.06 0.65 15.95
CA GLU A 99 -22.39 0.36 17.23
C GLU A 99 -21.65 -0.97 17.19
N TYR A 100 -22.23 -1.99 16.55
CA TYR A 100 -21.55 -3.27 16.31
C TYR A 100 -20.23 -3.06 15.55
N LYS A 101 -20.26 -2.27 14.45
CA LYS A 101 -19.05 -1.94 13.68
C LYS A 101 -17.98 -1.21 14.50
N VAL A 102 -18.38 -0.33 15.41
CA VAL A 102 -17.46 0.36 16.32
C VAL A 102 -16.77 -0.65 17.24
N LEU A 103 -17.53 -1.53 17.91
CA LEU A 103 -16.95 -2.56 18.79
C LEU A 103 -16.04 -3.51 18.03
N ALA A 104 -16.44 -3.95 16.82
CA ALA A 104 -15.61 -4.78 15.95
C ALA A 104 -14.29 -4.08 15.58
N GLY A 105 -14.34 -2.77 15.29
CA GLY A 105 -13.16 -1.95 15.04
C GLY A 105 -12.21 -1.88 16.24
N GLU A 106 -12.74 -1.78 17.45
CA GLU A 106 -11.93 -1.78 18.69
C GLU A 106 -11.23 -3.13 18.92
N ILE A 107 -11.91 -4.26 18.64
CA ILE A 107 -11.31 -5.60 18.72
C ILE A 107 -10.19 -5.73 17.67
N LEU A 108 -10.44 -5.33 16.43
CA LEU A 108 -9.45 -5.36 15.35
C LEU A 108 -8.22 -4.51 15.69
N GLN A 109 -8.42 -3.32 16.26
CA GLN A 109 -7.32 -2.46 16.69
C GLN A 109 -6.48 -3.11 17.80
N ALA A 110 -7.13 -3.75 18.80
CA ALA A 110 -6.42 -4.45 19.86
C ALA A 110 -5.68 -5.69 19.33
N ALA A 111 -6.29 -6.45 18.41
CA ALA A 111 -5.69 -7.59 17.74
C ALA A 111 -4.48 -7.20 16.90
N PHE A 112 -4.59 -6.11 16.12
CA PHE A 112 -3.46 -5.55 15.37
C PHE A 112 -2.27 -5.22 16.28
N LYS A 113 -2.52 -4.52 17.40
CA LYS A 113 -1.46 -4.20 18.36
C LYS A 113 -0.78 -5.44 18.94
N ARG A 114 -1.56 -6.49 19.27
CA ARG A 114 -1.00 -7.78 19.74
C ARG A 114 -0.14 -8.44 18.67
N LYS A 115 -0.64 -8.52 17.43
CA LYS A 115 0.07 -9.12 16.32
C LYS A 115 1.35 -8.36 16.00
N LEU A 116 1.31 -7.03 15.99
CA LEU A 116 2.48 -6.17 15.79
C LEU A 116 3.55 -6.43 16.85
N LEU A 117 3.18 -6.45 18.13
CA LEU A 117 4.12 -6.75 19.22
C LEU A 117 4.75 -8.13 19.09
N ASN A 118 3.97 -9.15 18.74
CA ASN A 118 4.50 -10.50 18.54
C ASN A 118 5.44 -10.56 17.35
N THR A 119 5.13 -9.86 16.26
CA THR A 119 5.99 -9.74 15.09
C THR A 119 7.31 -9.05 15.43
N LEU A 120 7.26 -7.94 16.18
CA LEU A 120 8.48 -7.24 16.63
C LEU A 120 9.37 -8.12 17.51
N LYS A 121 8.78 -8.88 18.45
CA LYS A 121 9.53 -9.85 19.29
C LYS A 121 10.14 -10.99 18.46
N SER A 122 9.46 -11.45 17.42
CA SER A 122 10.00 -12.46 16.50
C SER A 122 11.17 -11.90 15.69
N LEU A 123 11.04 -10.68 15.18
CA LEU A 123 12.09 -10.00 14.43
C LEU A 123 13.31 -9.69 15.32
N GLU A 124 13.08 -9.32 16.57
CA GLU A 124 14.16 -9.13 17.56
C GLU A 124 14.99 -10.40 17.73
N ARG A 125 14.35 -11.56 17.87
CA ARG A 125 15.05 -12.85 17.98
C ARG A 125 15.83 -13.18 16.71
N GLU A 126 15.23 -12.98 15.55
CA GLU A 126 15.88 -13.22 14.25
C GLU A 126 17.09 -12.31 14.02
N CYS A 127 17.07 -11.07 14.54
CA CYS A 127 18.21 -10.16 14.48
C CYS A 127 19.41 -10.61 15.37
N GLN A 128 19.17 -11.48 16.36
CA GLN A 128 20.20 -12.00 17.25
C GLN A 128 20.87 -13.28 16.70
N GLU A 129 20.44 -13.81 15.56
CA GLU A 129 21.06 -14.97 14.92
C GLU A 129 22.34 -14.58 14.17
N ASP A 130 23.43 -15.36 14.35
CA ASP A 130 24.78 -15.02 13.89
C ASP A 130 25.01 -14.98 12.38
N ASN A 131 24.06 -15.43 11.52
CA ASN A 131 24.24 -15.55 10.07
C ASN A 131 23.12 -14.92 9.23
N VAL A 132 22.56 -13.81 9.67
CA VAL A 132 21.45 -13.17 8.94
C VAL A 132 21.96 -12.31 7.79
N GLN A 133 21.61 -12.68 6.57
CA GLN A 133 21.85 -11.82 5.41
C GLN A 133 20.93 -10.58 5.45
N LEU A 134 21.53 -9.40 5.45
CA LEU A 134 20.84 -8.12 5.65
C LEU A 134 19.67 -7.93 4.67
N GLY A 135 19.85 -8.31 3.39
CA GLY A 135 18.82 -8.20 2.36
C GLY A 135 17.61 -9.11 2.60
N LEU A 136 17.84 -10.34 3.09
CA LEU A 136 16.77 -11.28 3.43
C LEU A 136 15.98 -10.82 4.66
N LEU A 137 16.66 -10.27 5.67
CA LEU A 137 16.01 -9.73 6.86
C LEU A 137 15.14 -8.53 6.49
N GLN A 138 15.64 -7.63 5.65
CA GLN A 138 14.89 -6.46 5.18
C GLN A 138 13.61 -6.87 4.47
N ASN A 139 13.68 -7.83 3.56
CA ASN A 139 12.50 -8.33 2.84
C ASN A 139 11.48 -8.98 3.80
N LYS A 140 11.93 -9.80 4.73
CA LYS A 140 11.06 -10.42 5.74
C LYS A 140 10.33 -9.36 6.59
N ILE A 141 11.00 -8.28 6.98
CA ILE A 141 10.39 -7.19 7.74
C ILE A 141 9.26 -6.54 6.92
N TYR A 142 9.53 -6.20 5.66
CA TYR A 142 8.53 -5.59 4.78
C TYR A 142 7.34 -6.51 4.54
N ASP A 143 7.56 -7.78 4.25
CA ASP A 143 6.50 -8.75 4.00
C ASP A 143 5.60 -8.93 5.21
N ARG A 144 6.17 -9.05 6.41
CA ARG A 144 5.39 -9.22 7.64
C ARG A 144 4.56 -8.00 7.99
N ILE A 145 5.11 -6.78 7.79
CA ILE A 145 4.39 -5.53 8.05
C ILE A 145 3.27 -5.34 7.02
N ASN A 146 3.54 -5.58 5.73
CA ASN A 146 2.55 -5.45 4.68
C ASN A 146 1.40 -6.45 4.83
N ASN A 147 1.71 -7.74 5.07
CA ASN A 147 0.70 -8.78 5.29
C ASN A 147 -0.20 -8.45 6.50
N MET A 148 0.38 -7.85 7.53
CA MET A 148 -0.38 -7.40 8.70
C MET A 148 -1.31 -6.23 8.35
N ALA A 149 -0.84 -5.27 7.55
CA ALA A 149 -1.68 -4.16 7.11
C ALA A 149 -2.87 -4.66 6.28
N ASP A 150 -2.65 -5.56 5.33
CA ASP A 150 -3.69 -6.14 4.47
C ASP A 150 -4.75 -6.91 5.26
N GLU A 151 -4.38 -7.55 6.36
CA GLU A 151 -5.30 -8.32 7.20
C GLU A 151 -6.25 -7.44 8.04
N PHE A 152 -5.76 -6.30 8.53
CA PHE A 152 -6.50 -5.47 9.49
C PHE A 152 -7.10 -4.20 8.88
N LEU A 153 -6.56 -3.72 7.75
CA LEU A 153 -7.14 -2.54 7.10
C LEU A 153 -8.45 -2.91 6.41
N THR A 154 -9.50 -2.20 6.75
CA THR A 154 -10.76 -2.26 6.03
C THR A 154 -10.58 -1.55 4.69
N ASN A 155 -10.87 -2.26 3.60
CA ASN A 155 -11.10 -1.58 2.33
C ASN A 155 -12.45 -0.85 2.45
N ASP A 156 -12.44 0.43 2.76
CA ASP A 156 -13.64 1.29 2.75
C ASP A 156 -14.29 1.38 1.37
N ASN A 157 -13.69 0.70 0.38
CA ASN A 157 -14.13 0.72 -1.02
C ASN A 157 -15.20 -0.34 -1.36
N GLU A 158 -15.53 -1.28 -0.47
CA GLU A 158 -16.60 -2.25 -0.67
C GLU A 158 -17.96 -1.68 -0.22
N GLY A 159 -19.00 -1.84 -1.04
CA GLY A 159 -20.37 -1.39 -0.76
C GLY A 159 -21.06 -0.81 -1.98
N LEU A 160 -22.35 -0.53 -1.85
CA LEU A 160 -23.15 0.07 -2.92
C LEU A 160 -22.61 1.48 -3.22
N ILE A 161 -22.37 1.76 -4.50
CA ILE A 161 -21.86 3.07 -4.92
C ILE A 161 -22.78 4.22 -4.47
N GLY A 162 -24.10 3.99 -4.41
CA GLY A 162 -25.07 4.97 -3.95
C GLY A 162 -24.87 5.41 -2.49
N GLU A 163 -24.37 4.52 -1.62
CA GLU A 163 -24.09 4.84 -0.22
C GLU A 163 -22.81 5.70 -0.06
N LYS A 164 -21.93 5.63 -1.04
CA LYS A 164 -20.61 6.31 -1.02
C LYS A 164 -20.54 7.52 -1.95
N ILE A 165 -21.54 7.73 -2.80
CA ILE A 165 -21.47 8.72 -3.88
C ILE A 165 -21.20 10.15 -3.39
N GLU A 166 -21.76 10.54 -2.25
CA GLU A 166 -21.53 11.87 -1.68
C GLU A 166 -20.07 12.07 -1.24
N GLY A 167 -19.46 11.02 -0.64
CA GLY A 167 -18.07 11.03 -0.23
C GLY A 167 -17.13 11.07 -1.44
N VAL A 168 -17.42 10.24 -2.44
CA VAL A 168 -16.67 10.20 -3.71
C VAL A 168 -16.79 11.54 -4.45
N TYR A 169 -17.97 12.14 -4.50
CA TYR A 169 -18.16 13.44 -5.15
C TYR A 169 -17.41 14.57 -4.44
N LYS A 170 -17.36 14.58 -3.11
CA LYS A 170 -16.53 15.53 -2.34
C LYS A 170 -15.03 15.35 -2.67
N GLU A 171 -14.57 14.13 -2.84
CA GLU A 171 -13.17 13.87 -3.23
C GLU A 171 -12.90 14.33 -4.67
N ILE A 172 -13.82 14.15 -5.61
CA ILE A 172 -13.73 14.68 -6.98
C ILE A 172 -13.58 16.21 -6.95
N ILE A 173 -14.42 16.91 -6.17
CA ILE A 173 -14.33 18.37 -6.00
C ILE A 173 -12.96 18.79 -5.45
N LYS A 174 -12.51 18.10 -4.41
CA LYS A 174 -11.20 18.37 -3.78
C LYS A 174 -10.03 18.17 -4.75
N ARG A 175 -10.07 17.09 -5.56
CA ARG A 175 -9.09 16.85 -6.61
C ARG A 175 -9.12 17.95 -7.68
N ALA A 176 -10.29 18.35 -8.13
CA ALA A 176 -10.45 19.44 -9.09
C ALA A 176 -9.92 20.78 -8.58
N GLN A 177 -10.17 21.11 -7.30
CA GLN A 177 -9.66 22.31 -6.65
C GLN A 177 -8.13 22.29 -6.51
N ASN A 178 -7.52 21.13 -6.35
CA ASN A 178 -6.06 20.93 -6.29
C ASN A 178 -5.40 20.82 -7.66
N GLY A 179 -6.11 21.10 -8.76
CA GLY A 179 -5.59 21.10 -10.12
C GLY A 179 -5.56 19.74 -10.81
N GLY A 180 -6.23 18.71 -10.25
CA GLY A 180 -6.19 17.35 -10.78
C GLY A 180 -4.83 16.67 -10.52
N GLY A 181 -4.31 15.95 -11.50
CA GLY A 181 -2.98 15.36 -11.44
C GLY A 181 -1.84 16.34 -11.74
N ILE A 182 -0.62 15.86 -11.74
CA ILE A 182 0.56 16.62 -12.17
C ILE A 182 0.45 16.85 -13.69
N PRO A 183 0.41 18.11 -14.18
CA PRO A 183 0.26 18.36 -15.61
C PRO A 183 1.54 18.01 -16.37
N SER A 184 1.44 17.53 -17.61
CA SER A 184 2.58 17.32 -18.49
C SER A 184 3.28 18.64 -18.82
N LYS A 185 4.58 18.56 -19.16
CA LYS A 185 5.34 19.67 -19.77
C LYS A 185 4.70 20.13 -21.08
N PHE A 186 4.04 19.23 -21.81
CA PHE A 186 3.52 19.45 -23.14
C PHE A 186 2.03 19.83 -23.05
N PRO A 187 1.65 21.12 -23.37
CA PRO A 187 0.27 21.58 -23.17
C PRO A 187 -0.78 20.73 -23.90
N THR A 188 -0.47 20.34 -25.14
CA THR A 188 -1.38 19.49 -25.92
C THR A 188 -1.65 18.14 -25.26
N LEU A 189 -0.68 17.59 -24.53
CA LEU A 189 -0.86 16.33 -23.82
C LEU A 189 -1.79 16.50 -22.60
N ASN A 190 -1.79 17.68 -21.99
CA ASN A 190 -2.66 17.99 -20.85
C ASN A 190 -4.15 18.01 -21.17
N GLU A 191 -4.52 18.12 -22.45
CA GLU A 191 -5.91 18.01 -22.88
C GLU A 191 -6.44 16.57 -22.73
N TYR A 192 -5.54 15.57 -22.66
CA TYR A 192 -5.87 14.16 -22.66
C TYR A 192 -5.42 13.43 -21.40
N VAL A 193 -4.29 13.82 -20.80
CA VAL A 193 -3.65 13.11 -19.70
C VAL A 193 -3.03 14.09 -18.72
N THR A 194 -3.34 13.88 -17.44
CA THR A 194 -2.57 14.40 -16.29
C THR A 194 -2.03 13.20 -15.50
N TYR A 195 -0.93 13.37 -14.78
CA TYR A 195 -0.35 12.28 -14.00
C TYR A 195 -0.99 12.28 -12.62
N GLU A 196 -2.02 11.44 -12.46
CA GLU A 196 -2.80 11.37 -11.23
C GLU A 196 -2.22 10.33 -10.26
N LYS A 197 -2.43 10.56 -8.97
CA LYS A 197 -2.13 9.59 -7.93
C LYS A 197 -2.93 8.31 -8.14
N GLY A 198 -2.30 7.17 -7.89
CA GLY A 198 -2.92 5.88 -8.15
C GLY A 198 -2.88 5.45 -9.62
N GLU A 199 -2.30 6.26 -10.52
CA GLU A 199 -2.29 5.99 -11.96
C GLU A 199 -0.90 5.64 -12.50
N LEU A 200 -0.89 4.70 -13.46
CA LEU A 200 0.26 4.34 -14.27
C LEU A 200 0.00 4.80 -15.71
N VAL A 201 0.78 5.75 -16.19
CA VAL A 201 0.76 6.22 -17.58
C VAL A 201 1.92 5.60 -18.35
N ILE A 202 1.60 4.87 -19.42
CA ILE A 202 2.61 4.18 -20.24
C ILE A 202 2.76 4.88 -21.60
N PHE A 203 4.00 5.33 -21.90
CA PHE A 203 4.38 5.82 -23.21
C PHE A 203 5.02 4.71 -24.02
N SER A 204 4.33 4.21 -25.03
CA SER A 204 4.84 3.21 -25.97
C SER A 204 5.36 3.86 -27.24
N ALA A 205 6.59 3.52 -27.62
CA ALA A 205 7.20 4.03 -28.86
C ALA A 205 8.18 3.03 -29.45
N LYS A 206 8.35 3.06 -30.77
CA LYS A 206 9.44 2.30 -31.43
C LYS A 206 10.81 2.80 -30.95
N ARG A 207 11.83 1.96 -31.11
CA ARG A 207 13.21 2.32 -30.76
C ARG A 207 13.63 3.61 -31.50
N LYS A 208 14.37 4.48 -30.84
CA LYS A 208 14.95 5.73 -31.37
C LYS A 208 13.94 6.82 -31.75
N VAL A 209 12.68 6.72 -31.37
CA VAL A 209 11.64 7.76 -31.63
C VAL A 209 11.67 8.90 -30.60
N GLY A 210 12.38 8.71 -29.47
CA GLY A 210 12.54 9.78 -28.48
C GLY A 210 11.83 9.57 -27.14
N LYS A 211 11.38 8.34 -26.81
CA LYS A 211 10.73 8.03 -25.53
C LYS A 211 11.53 8.58 -24.32
N SER A 212 12.80 8.21 -24.19
CA SER A 212 13.67 8.68 -23.09
C SER A 212 13.84 10.20 -23.07
N VAL A 213 13.83 10.85 -24.24
CA VAL A 213 13.89 12.32 -24.33
C VAL A 213 12.61 12.94 -23.78
N LEU A 214 11.44 12.36 -24.09
CA LEU A 214 10.15 12.79 -23.53
C LEU A 214 10.18 12.65 -22.01
N LEU A 215 10.55 11.48 -21.49
CA LEU A 215 10.59 11.20 -20.05
C LEU A 215 11.58 12.12 -19.30
N MET A 216 12.76 12.40 -19.87
CA MET A 216 13.71 13.36 -19.30
C MET A 216 13.14 14.78 -19.26
N ASN A 217 12.42 15.20 -20.33
CA ASN A 217 11.76 16.49 -20.36
C ASN A 217 10.70 16.61 -19.27
N GLU A 218 9.90 15.56 -19.07
CA GLU A 218 8.94 15.50 -17.98
C GLU A 218 9.64 15.60 -16.62
N ALA A 219 10.67 14.78 -16.39
CA ALA A 219 11.42 14.78 -15.15
C ALA A 219 12.01 16.14 -14.78
N VAL A 220 12.74 16.74 -15.72
CA VAL A 220 13.39 18.05 -15.52
C VAL A 220 12.36 19.16 -15.30
N HIS A 221 11.26 19.16 -16.07
CA HIS A 221 10.21 20.16 -15.91
C HIS A 221 9.53 20.07 -14.55
N LYS A 222 9.21 18.86 -14.07
CA LYS A 222 8.59 18.65 -12.76
C LYS A 222 9.53 19.05 -11.63
N ALA A 223 10.77 18.57 -11.68
CA ALA A 223 11.76 18.91 -10.66
C ALA A 223 12.07 20.41 -10.59
N ARG A 224 12.04 21.15 -11.71
CA ARG A 224 12.13 22.62 -11.71
C ARG A 224 10.98 23.30 -10.97
N ASN A 225 9.80 22.67 -10.96
CA ASN A 225 8.62 23.15 -10.25
C ASN A 225 8.53 22.62 -8.81
N GLY A 226 9.61 22.06 -8.26
CA GLY A 226 9.69 21.62 -6.88
C GLY A 226 9.06 20.23 -6.60
N ILE A 227 8.68 19.48 -7.65
CA ILE A 227 8.12 18.14 -7.53
C ILE A 227 9.27 17.16 -7.34
N ASN A 228 9.21 16.32 -6.31
CA ASN A 228 10.21 15.29 -6.03
C ASN A 228 10.09 14.14 -7.02
N VAL A 229 11.03 14.02 -7.96
CA VAL A 229 11.00 13.03 -9.03
C VAL A 229 12.04 11.95 -8.79
N LEU A 230 11.58 10.69 -8.82
CA LEU A 230 12.44 9.51 -8.86
C LEU A 230 12.48 8.96 -10.29
N TYR A 231 13.63 9.06 -10.95
CA TYR A 231 13.88 8.55 -12.30
C TYR A 231 14.67 7.24 -12.22
N LEU A 232 14.02 6.14 -12.57
CA LEU A 232 14.57 4.79 -12.60
C LEU A 232 14.93 4.45 -14.05
N ASP A 233 16.20 4.24 -14.31
CA ASP A 233 16.73 4.00 -15.66
C ASP A 233 17.22 2.56 -15.79
N SER A 234 16.83 1.86 -16.84
CA SER A 234 17.26 0.49 -17.14
C SER A 234 18.28 0.41 -18.27
N GLU A 235 18.60 1.53 -18.95
CA GLU A 235 19.43 1.50 -20.13
C GLU A 235 20.64 2.45 -20.04
N MET A 236 20.44 3.64 -19.51
CA MET A 236 21.40 4.72 -19.62
C MET A 236 22.21 4.92 -18.32
N SER A 237 23.53 4.93 -18.45
CA SER A 237 24.39 5.26 -17.31
C SER A 237 24.11 6.67 -16.78
N THR A 238 24.36 6.89 -15.49
CA THR A 238 24.19 8.22 -14.87
C THR A 238 24.99 9.29 -15.60
N LEU A 239 26.20 8.98 -16.10
CA LEU A 239 26.98 9.91 -16.89
C LEU A 239 26.27 10.32 -18.18
N GLY A 240 25.84 9.32 -18.99
CA GLY A 240 25.15 9.59 -20.26
C GLY A 240 23.79 10.28 -20.08
N TRP A 241 23.09 9.99 -19.00
CA TRP A 241 21.85 10.65 -18.61
C TRP A 241 22.13 12.13 -18.23
N THR A 242 23.12 12.37 -17.37
CA THR A 242 23.48 13.72 -16.92
C THR A 242 23.92 14.61 -18.09
N GLU A 243 24.72 14.10 -19.03
CA GLU A 243 25.10 14.85 -20.23
C GLU A 243 23.92 15.34 -21.06
N ARG A 244 22.86 14.50 -21.17
CA ARG A 244 21.64 14.85 -21.89
C ARG A 244 20.80 15.85 -21.12
N VAL A 245 20.70 15.69 -19.79
CA VAL A 245 19.98 16.66 -18.94
C VAL A 245 20.68 18.01 -18.94
N LEU A 246 22.00 18.05 -18.88
CA LEU A 246 22.76 19.31 -19.01
C LEU A 246 22.50 19.96 -20.36
N ALA A 247 22.51 19.18 -21.45
CA ALA A 247 22.18 19.71 -22.77
C ALA A 247 20.74 20.28 -22.83
N LEU A 248 19.79 19.59 -22.22
CA LEU A 248 18.40 20.02 -22.12
C LEU A 248 18.25 21.33 -21.34
N ILE A 249 18.99 21.48 -20.23
CA ILE A 249 18.88 22.65 -19.35
C ILE A 249 19.60 23.86 -19.90
N SER A 250 20.81 23.65 -20.50
CA SER A 250 21.70 24.72 -21.01
C SER A 250 21.39 25.16 -22.43
N ASP A 251 20.60 24.34 -23.17
CA ASP A 251 20.42 24.49 -24.62
C ASP A 251 21.75 24.46 -25.42
N VAL A 252 22.74 23.70 -24.91
CA VAL A 252 24.03 23.47 -25.56
C VAL A 252 24.08 22.04 -26.09
N SER A 253 24.63 21.87 -27.29
CA SER A 253 24.73 20.54 -27.92
C SER A 253 25.41 19.51 -27.00
N ILE A 254 24.83 18.33 -26.86
CA ILE A 254 25.41 17.21 -26.09
C ILE A 254 26.83 16.87 -26.56
N LYS A 255 27.15 17.01 -27.87
CA LYS A 255 28.50 16.77 -28.42
C LYS A 255 29.53 17.73 -27.84
N LYS A 256 29.18 19.03 -27.71
CA LYS A 256 30.05 20.04 -27.11
C LYS A 256 30.29 19.76 -25.63
N ILE A 257 29.26 19.38 -24.91
CA ILE A 257 29.34 19.01 -23.48
C ILE A 257 30.26 17.80 -23.30
N LYS A 258 30.07 16.75 -24.09
CA LYS A 258 30.88 15.53 -24.03
C LYS A 258 32.36 15.78 -24.33
N LEU A 259 32.63 16.63 -25.28
CA LEU A 259 34.00 16.92 -25.71
C LEU A 259 34.65 18.09 -24.95
N GLN A 260 33.86 18.76 -24.08
CA GLN A 260 34.29 20.01 -23.41
C GLN A 260 34.82 21.04 -24.38
N LYS A 261 34.17 21.16 -25.55
CA LYS A 261 34.53 22.08 -26.63
C LYS A 261 33.36 23.01 -26.91
N PHE A 262 33.46 24.21 -26.37
CA PHE A 262 32.43 25.26 -26.49
C PHE A 262 32.92 26.30 -27.53
N ASP A 263 31.97 26.89 -28.26
CA ASP A 263 32.28 27.90 -29.27
C ASP A 263 32.52 29.25 -28.61
N SER A 264 32.04 29.46 -27.39
CA SER A 264 32.27 30.68 -26.64
C SER A 264 32.27 30.46 -25.14
N LYS A 265 32.75 31.43 -24.37
CA LYS A 265 32.69 31.43 -22.90
C LYS A 265 31.23 31.49 -22.39
N GLU A 266 30.36 32.11 -23.17
CA GLU A 266 28.92 32.19 -22.86
C GLU A 266 28.28 30.80 -22.91
N GLU A 267 28.66 29.95 -23.88
CA GLU A 267 28.15 28.55 -23.91
C GLU A 267 28.64 27.73 -22.70
N GLU A 268 29.96 27.88 -22.39
CA GLU A 268 30.53 27.24 -21.20
C GLU A 268 29.77 27.68 -19.93
N GLN A 269 29.50 28.98 -19.78
CA GLN A 269 28.77 29.53 -18.65
C GLN A 269 27.32 29.03 -18.56
N LYS A 270 26.65 28.82 -19.71
CA LYS A 270 25.32 28.19 -19.74
C LYS A 270 25.34 26.79 -19.13
N VAL A 271 26.36 25.99 -19.45
CA VAL A 271 26.49 24.64 -18.89
C VAL A 271 26.79 24.67 -17.40
N LEU A 272 27.67 25.58 -16.94
CA LEU A 272 27.94 25.77 -15.52
C LEU A 272 26.68 26.20 -14.75
N ASN A 273 25.92 27.12 -15.32
CA ASN A 273 24.63 27.52 -14.73
C ASN A 273 23.63 26.35 -14.70
N ALA A 274 23.60 25.49 -15.72
CA ALA A 274 22.76 24.30 -15.75
C ALA A 274 23.12 23.31 -14.63
N ILE A 275 24.42 23.18 -14.31
CA ILE A 275 24.89 22.37 -13.19
C ILE A 275 24.34 22.92 -11.86
N GLU A 276 24.42 24.24 -11.64
CA GLU A 276 23.90 24.85 -10.41
C GLU A 276 22.37 24.73 -10.28
N VAL A 277 21.67 24.78 -11.41
CA VAL A 277 20.23 24.51 -11.46
C VAL A 277 19.94 23.05 -11.09
N LEU A 278 20.66 22.09 -11.68
CA LEU A 278 20.45 20.66 -11.45
C LEU A 278 20.74 20.27 -10.00
N LYS A 279 21.75 20.86 -9.35
CA LYS A 279 22.08 20.63 -7.93
C LYS A 279 20.93 20.98 -6.99
N LYS A 280 20.07 21.91 -7.37
CA LYS A 280 18.94 22.39 -6.54
C LYS A 280 17.62 21.65 -6.84
N MET A 281 17.60 20.84 -7.91
CA MET A 281 16.39 20.11 -8.27
C MET A 281 16.18 18.89 -7.38
N PRO A 282 14.95 18.62 -6.91
CA PRO A 282 14.61 17.39 -6.23
C PRO A 282 14.42 16.23 -7.23
N LEU A 283 15.49 15.91 -7.95
CA LEU A 283 15.53 14.92 -9.03
C LEU A 283 16.56 13.84 -8.72
N ILE A 284 16.08 12.62 -8.55
CA ILE A 284 16.89 11.45 -8.25
C ILE A 284 16.95 10.61 -9.52
N HIS A 285 18.16 10.29 -9.98
CA HIS A 285 18.39 9.35 -11.07
C HIS A 285 19.11 8.11 -10.55
N ILE A 286 18.56 6.93 -10.85
CA ILE A 286 19.17 5.66 -10.49
C ILE A 286 19.18 4.76 -11.72
N ASN A 287 20.38 4.38 -12.13
CA ASN A 287 20.57 3.40 -13.19
C ASN A 287 20.76 2.00 -12.61
N ASN A 288 19.93 1.08 -13.07
CA ASN A 288 20.12 -0.35 -12.84
C ASN A 288 19.61 -1.13 -14.07
N PRO A 289 20.49 -1.77 -14.85
CA PRO A 289 20.10 -2.51 -16.05
C PRO A 289 19.36 -3.81 -15.75
N ALA A 290 19.34 -4.25 -14.48
CA ALA A 290 18.76 -5.52 -14.03
C ALA A 290 17.76 -5.31 -12.89
N TRP A 291 16.74 -4.48 -13.12
CA TRP A 291 15.67 -4.28 -12.16
C TRP A 291 14.88 -5.57 -11.94
N THR A 292 14.75 -5.97 -10.69
CA THR A 292 13.76 -6.95 -10.23
C THR A 292 12.64 -6.23 -9.46
N ILE A 293 11.50 -6.87 -9.28
CA ILE A 293 10.39 -6.30 -8.51
C ILE A 293 10.86 -5.92 -7.11
N ASP A 294 11.66 -6.78 -6.44
CA ASP A 294 12.15 -6.53 -5.08
C ASP A 294 13.10 -5.33 -5.02
N THR A 295 14.02 -5.21 -5.99
CA THR A 295 14.95 -4.07 -6.04
C THR A 295 14.24 -2.76 -6.40
N LEU A 296 13.22 -2.80 -7.24
CA LEU A 296 12.35 -1.65 -7.54
C LEU A 296 11.62 -1.20 -6.28
N GLU A 297 10.93 -2.13 -5.60
CA GLU A 297 10.17 -1.83 -4.39
C GLU A 297 11.05 -1.23 -3.30
N ALA A 298 12.17 -1.88 -2.99
CA ALA A 298 13.11 -1.40 -1.99
C ALA A 298 13.65 0.00 -2.31
N THR A 299 13.98 0.24 -3.58
CA THR A 299 14.51 1.54 -4.03
C THR A 299 13.47 2.64 -3.94
N ILE A 300 12.25 2.38 -4.41
CA ILE A 300 11.14 3.36 -4.37
C ILE A 300 10.81 3.71 -2.91
N LYS A 301 10.60 2.70 -2.05
CA LYS A 301 10.32 2.91 -0.62
C LYS A 301 11.43 3.67 0.10
N LYS A 302 12.70 3.33 -0.18
CA LYS A 302 13.85 4.02 0.40
C LYS A 302 13.82 5.52 0.11
N TRP A 303 13.58 5.90 -1.12
CA TRP A 303 13.60 7.30 -1.52
C TRP A 303 12.33 8.04 -1.11
N ASP A 304 11.18 7.37 -1.13
CA ASP A 304 9.94 7.94 -0.63
C ASP A 304 10.04 8.26 0.87
N ASN A 305 10.59 7.35 1.67
CA ASN A 305 10.83 7.58 3.10
C ASN A 305 11.86 8.69 3.36
N LYS A 306 12.82 8.88 2.45
CA LYS A 306 13.91 9.87 2.64
C LYS A 306 13.50 11.30 2.33
N ILE A 307 12.73 11.52 1.26
CA ILE A 307 12.39 12.87 0.78
C ILE A 307 10.92 13.06 0.41
N GLY A 308 10.11 12.00 0.41
CA GLY A 308 8.74 12.02 -0.09
C GLY A 308 8.71 12.17 -1.63
N ILE A 309 8.48 11.08 -2.35
CA ILE A 309 8.41 11.11 -3.83
C ILE A 309 7.02 11.57 -4.28
N ASP A 310 6.96 12.50 -5.22
CA ASP A 310 5.71 12.96 -5.82
C ASP A 310 5.42 12.31 -7.18
N LEU A 311 6.48 11.91 -7.92
CA LEU A 311 6.39 11.31 -9.24
C LEU A 311 7.49 10.27 -9.45
N ILE A 312 7.10 9.10 -9.97
CA ILE A 312 8.03 8.04 -10.35
C ILE A 312 8.05 7.91 -11.86
N ILE A 313 9.26 7.87 -12.44
CA ILE A 313 9.47 7.65 -13.88
C ILE A 313 10.34 6.41 -14.05
N MET A 314 9.87 5.45 -14.86
CA MET A 314 10.59 4.23 -15.23
C MET A 314 10.98 4.25 -16.71
N ASP A 315 12.25 4.43 -17.02
CA ASP A 315 12.76 4.47 -18.40
C ASP A 315 13.69 3.27 -18.68
N TYR A 316 13.21 2.23 -19.21
CA TYR A 316 11.87 1.77 -19.51
C TYR A 316 11.58 0.46 -18.79
N ILE A 317 10.33 -0.03 -18.86
CA ILE A 317 9.99 -1.35 -18.36
C ILE A 317 10.63 -2.39 -19.28
N LYS A 318 11.68 -3.07 -18.78
CA LYS A 318 12.45 -4.06 -19.53
C LYS A 318 12.14 -5.44 -18.98
N ALA A 319 11.65 -6.32 -19.86
CA ALA A 319 11.57 -7.74 -19.51
C ALA A 319 12.97 -8.35 -19.47
N PRO A 320 13.24 -9.31 -18.58
CA PRO A 320 14.42 -10.17 -18.67
C PRO A 320 14.47 -10.86 -20.03
N ASP A 321 15.69 -11.20 -20.47
CA ASP A 321 15.90 -11.92 -21.73
C ASP A 321 15.62 -13.43 -21.50
N THR A 322 14.34 -13.78 -21.44
CA THR A 322 13.82 -15.12 -21.17
C THR A 322 12.71 -15.47 -22.15
N ASP A 323 12.42 -16.77 -22.31
CA ASP A 323 11.31 -17.25 -23.15
C ASP A 323 9.96 -16.71 -22.68
N ASP A 324 9.82 -16.35 -21.39
CA ASP A 324 8.63 -15.80 -20.76
C ASP A 324 8.65 -14.25 -20.64
N ALA A 325 9.39 -13.57 -21.50
CA ALA A 325 9.58 -12.10 -21.44
C ALA A 325 8.25 -11.32 -21.35
N TYR A 326 7.20 -11.79 -22.02
CA TYR A 326 5.87 -11.17 -21.97
C TYR A 326 5.20 -11.29 -20.59
N VAL A 327 5.33 -12.46 -19.96
CA VAL A 327 4.80 -12.71 -18.61
C VAL A 327 5.52 -11.83 -17.59
N GLU A 328 6.84 -11.73 -17.67
CA GLU A 328 7.64 -10.90 -16.79
C GLU A 328 7.35 -9.40 -16.97
N LEU A 329 7.14 -8.95 -18.21
CA LEU A 329 6.69 -7.59 -18.49
C LEU A 329 5.33 -7.30 -17.81
N GLY A 330 4.39 -8.25 -17.90
CA GLY A 330 3.10 -8.19 -17.23
C GLY A 330 3.23 -8.08 -15.71
N LYS A 331 4.13 -8.87 -15.10
CA LYS A 331 4.38 -8.83 -13.65
C LYS A 331 4.92 -7.46 -13.20
N ILE A 332 5.92 -6.92 -13.92
CA ILE A 332 6.49 -5.60 -13.59
C ILE A 332 5.43 -4.51 -13.77
N THR A 333 4.65 -4.55 -14.85
CA THR A 333 3.58 -3.57 -15.10
C THR A 333 2.50 -3.64 -14.01
N ASN A 334 2.05 -4.85 -13.64
CA ASN A 334 1.10 -5.05 -12.55
C ASN A 334 1.66 -4.56 -11.21
N PHE A 335 2.93 -4.81 -10.93
CA PHE A 335 3.61 -4.31 -9.74
C PHE A 335 3.61 -2.77 -9.71
N LEU A 336 4.02 -2.11 -10.80
CA LEU A 336 4.04 -0.65 -10.91
C LEU A 336 2.63 -0.05 -10.75
N LYS A 337 1.59 -0.69 -11.32
CA LYS A 337 0.21 -0.21 -11.18
C LYS A 337 -0.34 -0.47 -9.78
N ASN A 338 -0.33 -1.72 -9.31
CA ASN A 338 -1.08 -2.10 -8.13
C ASN A 338 -0.34 -1.82 -6.82
N LYS A 339 0.96 -2.14 -6.76
CA LYS A 339 1.76 -1.94 -5.54
C LYS A 339 2.27 -0.51 -5.41
N ILE A 340 2.72 0.08 -6.51
CA ILE A 340 3.35 1.41 -6.46
C ILE A 340 2.31 2.51 -6.68
N ALA A 341 1.67 2.56 -7.85
CA ALA A 341 0.74 3.65 -8.13
C ALA A 341 -0.43 3.64 -7.15
N VAL A 342 -1.19 2.56 -7.06
CA VAL A 342 -2.36 2.44 -6.18
C VAL A 342 -1.93 2.29 -4.71
N GLY A 343 -1.03 1.35 -4.39
CA GLY A 343 -0.69 1.01 -3.00
C GLY A 343 0.09 2.11 -2.27
N MET A 344 0.87 2.93 -2.97
CA MET A 344 1.60 4.07 -2.39
C MET A 344 0.95 5.43 -2.71
N ASP A 345 -0.17 5.45 -3.43
CA ASP A 345 -0.88 6.66 -3.87
C ASP A 345 0.04 7.64 -4.63
N LYS A 346 0.81 7.13 -5.59
CA LYS A 346 1.79 7.90 -6.38
C LYS A 346 1.49 7.82 -7.88
N PRO A 347 1.66 8.90 -8.63
CA PRO A 347 1.68 8.82 -10.10
C PRO A 347 2.94 8.12 -10.59
N VAL A 348 2.78 7.24 -11.58
CA VAL A 348 3.87 6.52 -12.22
C VAL A 348 3.82 6.73 -13.73
N ILE A 349 4.96 7.04 -14.35
CA ILE A 349 5.14 7.13 -15.80
C ILE A 349 6.16 6.06 -16.23
N ALA A 350 5.88 5.33 -17.33
CA ALA A 350 6.80 4.33 -17.86
C ALA A 350 6.90 4.33 -19.40
#